data_2372e5a0de871f68c6eb4cb46e96d964
#
_entry.id   2372e5a0de871f68c6eb4cb46e96d964
#
_cell.length_a   1.000
_cell.length_b   1.000
_cell.length_c   1.000
_cell.angle_alpha   90.00
_cell.angle_beta   90.00
_cell.angle_gamma   90.00
#
_symmetry.space_group_name_H-M   'P 1'
#
loop_
_entity.id
_entity.type
_entity.pdbx_description
1 polymer ?
#
loop_
_entity_poly.entity_id
_entity_poly.type
_entity_poly.pdbx_seq_one_letter_code
_entity_poly.pdbx_strand_id
1 'polypeptide(L)'
;MMTAPNNGFPKPGIRDWTLLGIAVAFVLAGLFILPSDLNVGIVTIAFFGLCATVFAATITRKLRSHRLRPLLVEIVGGVPIRPSRTRALAVGGSAALLGVVLVAFGRSYGVVFWSIGWFLAAVGCLTLLGLAVGWLPVGYIQFDPPGITIARRGWAYTIPWDGISRISAGEIHGNAALFIWLHEPGAVRAHPPERKAQAVKHLAANTRWVGAPVLLLASQYGMDLPLLMQAVERYVSDPSARAELARKLVAHGA
;
A
#
# COMPACT_ATOMS: atom_id res chain seq x y z
N MET A 1 4.36 12.78 -22.33
CA MET A 1 4.75 14.11 -21.81
C MET A 1 4.86 13.96 -20.29
N MET A 2 6.07 13.70 -19.77
CA MET A 2 6.30 13.53 -18.33
C MET A 2 6.39 14.92 -17.72
N THR A 3 5.42 15.27 -16.90
CA THR A 3 5.49 16.46 -16.04
C THR A 3 6.64 16.31 -15.07
N ALA A 4 7.43 17.37 -14.90
CA ALA A 4 8.55 17.44 -13.97
C ALA A 4 8.12 16.98 -12.57
N PRO A 5 8.99 16.29 -11.82
CA PRO A 5 8.67 15.81 -10.48
C PRO A 5 8.38 17.01 -9.57
N ASN A 6 7.12 17.15 -9.22
CA ASN A 6 6.70 18.12 -8.22
C ASN A 6 7.17 17.57 -6.88
N ASN A 7 8.24 18.12 -6.31
CA ASN A 7 8.83 17.75 -5.02
C ASN A 7 7.93 18.07 -3.81
N GLY A 8 6.66 18.35 -4.06
CA GLY A 8 5.63 18.59 -3.05
C GLY A 8 4.91 17.31 -2.66
N PHE A 9 4.81 17.07 -1.37
CA PHE A 9 3.96 16.01 -0.81
C PHE A 9 2.53 16.13 -1.31
N PRO A 10 1.84 15.05 -1.64
CA PRO A 10 0.44 15.10 -2.03
C PRO A 10 -0.39 15.60 -0.83
N LYS A 11 -0.66 16.90 -0.82
CA LYS A 11 -1.64 17.50 0.10
C LYS A 11 -3.04 17.02 -0.30
N PRO A 12 -3.97 16.90 0.67
CA PRO A 12 -5.36 16.62 0.33
C PRO A 12 -5.84 17.67 -0.67
N GLY A 13 -6.23 17.25 -1.85
CA GLY A 13 -6.76 18.12 -2.89
C GLY A 13 -8.24 18.42 -2.68
N ILE A 14 -8.76 19.44 -3.40
CA ILE A 14 -10.19 19.74 -3.44
C ILE A 14 -11.03 18.49 -3.72
N ARG A 15 -10.58 17.63 -4.64
CA ARG A 15 -11.24 16.37 -4.99
C ARG A 15 -11.44 15.44 -3.78
N ASP A 16 -10.45 15.32 -2.88
CA ASP A 16 -10.55 14.45 -1.70
C ASP A 16 -11.64 14.95 -0.76
N TRP A 17 -11.69 16.26 -0.53
CA TRP A 17 -12.71 16.91 0.32
C TRP A 17 -14.11 16.85 -0.30
N THR A 18 -14.22 17.05 -1.62
CA THR A 18 -15.50 16.93 -2.34
C THR A 18 -16.07 15.52 -2.23
N LEU A 19 -15.24 14.49 -2.44
CA LEU A 19 -15.69 13.10 -2.32
C LEU A 19 -16.12 12.75 -0.90
N LEU A 20 -15.41 13.25 0.12
CA LEU A 20 -15.82 13.07 1.51
C LEU A 20 -17.16 13.79 1.78
N GLY A 21 -17.31 15.03 1.32
CA GLY A 21 -18.55 15.80 1.47
C GLY A 21 -19.76 15.13 0.84
N ILE A 22 -19.60 14.61 -0.39
CA ILE A 22 -20.64 13.83 -1.08
C ILE A 22 -21.01 12.58 -0.28
N ALA A 23 -20.00 11.80 0.18
CA ALA A 23 -20.28 10.60 0.96
C ALA A 23 -21.03 10.90 2.26
N VAL A 24 -20.66 11.95 2.97
CA VAL A 24 -21.36 12.39 4.20
C VAL A 24 -22.78 12.84 3.88
N ALA A 25 -23.00 13.60 2.80
CA ALA A 25 -24.34 14.02 2.38
C ALA A 25 -25.26 12.82 2.11
N PHE A 26 -24.75 11.77 1.44
CA PHE A 26 -25.52 10.54 1.22
C PHE A 26 -25.78 9.75 2.51
N VAL A 27 -24.86 9.76 3.49
CA VAL A 27 -25.13 9.18 4.82
C VAL A 27 -26.30 9.91 5.50
N LEU A 28 -26.29 11.25 5.46
CA LEU A 28 -27.41 12.05 6.00
C LEU A 28 -28.72 11.77 5.26
N ALA A 29 -28.68 11.70 3.92
CA ALA A 29 -29.86 11.33 3.15
C ALA A 29 -30.40 9.95 3.54
N GLY A 30 -29.51 8.96 3.74
CA GLY A 30 -29.88 7.63 4.24
C GLY A 30 -30.59 7.68 5.60
N LEU A 31 -30.13 8.54 6.53
CA LEU A 31 -30.79 8.76 7.82
C LEU A 31 -32.20 9.34 7.67
N PHE A 32 -32.43 10.25 6.72
CA PHE A 32 -33.74 10.80 6.42
C PHE A 32 -34.70 9.79 5.78
N ILE A 33 -34.15 8.84 4.99
CA ILE A 33 -34.94 7.78 4.34
C ILE A 33 -35.31 6.67 5.34
N LEU A 34 -34.51 6.45 6.37
CA LEU A 34 -34.64 5.36 7.34
C LEU A 34 -36.06 5.18 7.93
N PRO A 35 -36.80 6.24 8.28
CA PRO A 35 -38.19 6.13 8.79
C PRO A 35 -39.19 5.69 7.73
N SER A 36 -38.96 5.99 6.45
CA SER A 36 -39.90 5.67 5.34
C SER A 36 -39.56 4.33 4.67
N ASP A 37 -38.28 3.99 4.54
CA ASP A 37 -37.80 2.72 3.99
C ASP A 37 -36.52 2.30 4.71
N LEU A 38 -36.67 1.37 5.65
CA LEU A 38 -35.60 0.85 6.47
C LEU A 38 -34.48 0.22 5.63
N ASN A 39 -34.84 -0.51 4.55
CA ASN A 39 -33.87 -1.24 3.74
C ASN A 39 -33.02 -0.25 2.93
N VAL A 40 -33.65 0.73 2.24
CA VAL A 40 -32.95 1.79 1.49
C VAL A 40 -32.05 2.59 2.43
N GLY A 41 -32.57 3.02 3.58
CA GLY A 41 -31.82 3.79 4.56
C GLY A 41 -30.56 3.05 5.04
N ILE A 42 -30.68 1.80 5.47
CA ILE A 42 -29.55 0.99 5.96
C ILE A 42 -28.49 0.77 4.86
N VAL A 43 -28.91 0.37 3.66
CA VAL A 43 -27.95 0.13 2.55
C VAL A 43 -27.21 1.41 2.18
N THR A 44 -27.93 2.54 2.11
CA THR A 44 -27.34 3.84 1.79
C THR A 44 -26.32 4.27 2.86
N ILE A 45 -26.68 4.17 4.15
CA ILE A 45 -25.79 4.51 5.26
C ILE A 45 -24.57 3.60 5.27
N ALA A 46 -24.74 2.27 5.08
CA ALA A 46 -23.63 1.33 5.11
C ALA A 46 -22.65 1.59 3.96
N PHE A 47 -23.14 1.78 2.75
CA PHE A 47 -22.29 2.00 1.58
C PHE A 47 -21.57 3.36 1.65
N PHE A 48 -22.30 4.45 1.84
CA PHE A 48 -21.69 5.78 1.86
C PHE A 48 -20.93 6.05 3.18
N GLY A 49 -21.32 5.44 4.29
CA GLY A 49 -20.56 5.44 5.53
C GLY A 49 -19.19 4.80 5.38
N LEU A 50 -19.12 3.67 4.65
CA LEU A 50 -17.84 3.05 4.29
C LEU A 50 -17.02 3.97 3.39
N CYS A 51 -17.61 4.56 2.34
CA CYS A 51 -16.92 5.52 1.48
C CYS A 51 -16.38 6.72 2.29
N ALA A 52 -17.18 7.28 3.19
CA ALA A 52 -16.78 8.39 4.06
C ALA A 52 -15.58 8.01 4.95
N THR A 53 -15.59 6.83 5.56
CA THR A 53 -14.47 6.35 6.39
C THR A 53 -13.19 6.17 5.58
N VAL A 54 -13.27 5.63 4.36
CA VAL A 54 -12.12 5.48 3.45
C VAL A 54 -11.55 6.83 3.04
N PHE A 55 -12.40 7.79 2.65
CA PHE A 55 -11.95 9.13 2.29
C PHE A 55 -11.37 9.88 3.50
N ALA A 56 -12.02 9.84 4.66
CA ALA A 56 -11.51 10.44 5.89
C ALA A 56 -10.15 9.85 6.29
N ALA A 57 -9.99 8.53 6.23
CA ALA A 57 -8.72 7.86 6.49
C ALA A 57 -7.62 8.29 5.49
N THR A 58 -7.98 8.46 4.21
CA THR A 58 -7.05 8.91 3.17
C THR A 58 -6.60 10.35 3.41
N ILE A 59 -7.53 11.26 3.72
CA ILE A 59 -7.25 12.67 4.05
C ILE A 59 -6.39 12.76 5.31
N THR A 60 -6.78 12.04 6.37
CA THR A 60 -6.03 12.01 7.64
C THR A 60 -4.60 11.52 7.43
N ARG A 61 -4.40 10.51 6.57
CA ARG A 61 -3.07 10.01 6.23
C ARG A 61 -2.25 11.06 5.46
N LYS A 62 -2.84 11.75 4.48
CA LYS A 62 -2.19 12.85 3.74
C LYS A 62 -1.81 14.00 4.68
N LEU A 63 -2.62 14.29 5.69
CA LEU A 63 -2.33 15.32 6.70
C LEU A 63 -1.27 14.88 7.71
N ARG A 64 -1.23 13.57 8.07
CA ARG A 64 -0.26 13.02 9.03
C ARG A 64 1.12 12.77 8.42
N SER A 65 1.26 12.66 7.10
CA SER A 65 2.53 12.38 6.42
C SER A 65 3.65 13.35 6.79
N HIS A 66 3.32 14.54 7.31
CA HIS A 66 4.27 15.52 7.81
C HIS A 66 4.81 15.27 9.24
N ARG A 67 4.31 14.24 9.97
CA ARG A 67 4.62 14.05 11.40
C ARG A 67 5.43 12.79 11.75
N LEU A 68 5.77 11.92 10.78
CA LEU A 68 6.30 10.59 11.08
C LEU A 68 7.85 10.54 11.02
N ARG A 69 8.51 10.90 12.13
CA ARG A 69 9.95 10.67 12.36
C ARG A 69 10.35 9.24 12.82
N PRO A 70 9.48 8.36 13.36
CA PRO A 70 9.94 7.10 13.96
C PRO A 70 10.43 6.04 12.95
N LEU A 71 10.03 6.12 11.67
CA LEU A 71 10.39 5.13 10.64
C LEU A 71 11.87 5.12 10.23
N LEU A 72 12.60 6.19 10.44
CA LEU A 72 14.06 6.22 10.18
C LEU A 72 14.81 5.19 11.03
N VAL A 73 14.32 4.88 12.23
CA VAL A 73 14.95 3.91 13.15
C VAL A 73 14.80 2.48 12.61
N GLU A 74 13.65 2.12 12.03
CA GLU A 74 13.43 0.80 11.43
C GLU A 74 14.24 0.63 10.13
N ILE A 75 14.26 1.65 9.27
CA ILE A 75 15.06 1.64 8.04
C ILE A 75 16.55 1.47 8.36
N VAL A 76 17.06 2.27 9.29
CA VAL A 76 18.46 2.23 9.72
C VAL A 76 18.79 0.95 10.52
N GLY A 77 17.78 0.31 11.12
CA GLY A 77 17.95 -0.92 11.90
C GLY A 77 18.09 -2.20 11.07
N GLY A 78 17.93 -2.16 9.74
CA GLY A 78 17.92 -3.38 8.91
C GLY A 78 16.73 -4.32 9.22
N VAL A 79 15.70 -3.80 9.91
CA VAL A 79 14.53 -4.59 10.28
C VAL A 79 13.62 -4.79 9.06
N PRO A 80 13.10 -6.00 8.81
CA PRO A 80 12.15 -6.23 7.71
C PRO A 80 10.87 -5.43 7.90
N ILE A 81 10.63 -4.47 7.02
CA ILE A 81 9.42 -3.64 7.02
C ILE A 81 8.32 -4.41 6.30
N ARG A 82 7.33 -4.84 7.04
CA ARG A 82 6.21 -5.63 6.51
C ARG A 82 5.02 -4.74 6.14
N PRO A 83 4.21 -5.14 5.15
CA PRO A 83 2.96 -4.46 4.86
C PRO A 83 2.03 -4.42 6.07
N SER A 84 1.27 -3.34 6.21
CA SER A 84 0.37 -3.12 7.35
C SER A 84 -0.77 -4.15 7.37
N ARG A 85 -0.78 -5.03 8.37
CA ARG A 85 -1.88 -5.97 8.63
C ARG A 85 -3.19 -5.25 8.96
N THR A 86 -3.11 -4.13 9.65
CA THR A 86 -4.29 -3.33 10.03
C THR A 86 -5.02 -2.80 8.81
N ARG A 87 -4.29 -2.42 7.75
CA ARG A 87 -4.90 -1.96 6.49
C ARG A 87 -5.62 -3.11 5.77
N ALA A 88 -5.00 -4.28 5.69
CA ALA A 88 -5.63 -5.44 5.06
C ALA A 88 -6.87 -5.90 5.86
N LEU A 89 -6.81 -5.82 7.20
CA LEU A 89 -7.93 -6.07 8.09
C LEU A 89 -9.06 -5.06 7.87
N ALA A 90 -8.74 -3.77 7.76
CA ALA A 90 -9.74 -2.73 7.50
C ALA A 90 -10.42 -2.94 6.14
N VAL A 91 -9.67 -3.21 5.07
CA VAL A 91 -10.22 -3.44 3.73
C VAL A 91 -11.05 -4.73 3.68
N GLY A 92 -10.53 -5.84 4.21
CA GLY A 92 -11.24 -7.13 4.24
C GLY A 92 -12.49 -7.07 5.12
N GLY A 93 -12.36 -6.47 6.31
CA GLY A 93 -13.47 -6.31 7.25
C GLY A 93 -14.59 -5.42 6.71
N SER A 94 -14.25 -4.30 6.07
CA SER A 94 -15.23 -3.41 5.47
C SER A 94 -15.93 -4.04 4.28
N ALA A 95 -15.21 -4.78 3.43
CA ALA A 95 -15.82 -5.52 2.33
C ALA A 95 -16.78 -6.62 2.83
N ALA A 96 -16.36 -7.38 3.86
CA ALA A 96 -17.20 -8.40 4.47
C ALA A 96 -18.47 -7.79 5.09
N LEU A 97 -18.33 -6.72 5.86
CA LEU A 97 -19.45 -6.04 6.50
C LEU A 97 -20.46 -5.50 5.47
N LEU A 98 -19.97 -4.77 4.46
CA LEU A 98 -20.82 -4.27 3.38
C LEU A 98 -21.49 -5.42 2.62
N GLY A 99 -20.75 -6.49 2.36
CA GLY A 99 -21.30 -7.69 1.73
C GLY A 99 -22.46 -8.29 2.54
N VAL A 100 -22.30 -8.46 3.84
CA VAL A 100 -23.35 -8.96 4.76
C VAL A 100 -24.58 -8.03 4.75
N VAL A 101 -24.38 -6.72 4.81
CA VAL A 101 -25.49 -5.75 4.73
C VAL A 101 -26.24 -5.88 3.41
N LEU A 102 -25.52 -5.97 2.29
CA LEU A 102 -26.15 -6.13 0.96
C LEU A 102 -26.86 -7.47 0.80
N VAL A 103 -26.37 -8.56 1.40
CA VAL A 103 -27.06 -9.86 1.39
C VAL A 103 -28.35 -9.78 2.22
N ALA A 104 -28.29 -9.17 3.41
CA ALA A 104 -29.43 -9.09 4.32
C ALA A 104 -30.55 -8.19 3.77
N PHE A 105 -30.20 -7.03 3.24
CA PHE A 105 -31.16 -5.97 2.86
C PHE A 105 -31.27 -5.76 1.35
N GLY A 106 -30.29 -6.20 0.55
CA GLY A 106 -30.25 -5.94 -0.88
C GLY A 106 -31.20 -6.80 -1.72
N ARG A 107 -31.76 -7.87 -1.14
CA ARG A 107 -32.69 -8.76 -1.86
C ARG A 107 -33.93 -8.02 -2.37
N SER A 108 -34.39 -7.01 -1.64
CA SER A 108 -35.51 -6.16 -2.00
C SER A 108 -35.25 -5.30 -3.25
N TYR A 109 -33.96 -5.08 -3.61
CA TYR A 109 -33.53 -4.27 -4.77
C TYR A 109 -33.19 -5.09 -6.00
N GLY A 110 -33.40 -6.41 -5.94
CA GLY A 110 -33.18 -7.34 -7.04
C GLY A 110 -31.93 -8.19 -6.92
N VAL A 111 -31.87 -9.19 -7.80
CA VAL A 111 -30.83 -10.24 -7.80
C VAL A 111 -29.41 -9.66 -7.93
N VAL A 112 -29.25 -8.56 -8.66
CA VAL A 112 -27.91 -7.95 -8.89
C VAL A 112 -27.30 -7.47 -7.57
N PHE A 113 -28.02 -6.70 -6.76
CA PHE A 113 -27.52 -6.22 -5.47
C PHE A 113 -27.23 -7.35 -4.50
N TRP A 114 -28.09 -8.35 -4.46
CA TRP A 114 -27.89 -9.54 -3.65
C TRP A 114 -26.64 -10.34 -4.08
N SER A 115 -26.41 -10.49 -5.38
CA SER A 115 -25.20 -11.15 -5.91
C SER A 115 -23.92 -10.37 -5.61
N ILE A 116 -23.94 -9.03 -5.73
CA ILE A 116 -22.83 -8.17 -5.33
C ILE A 116 -22.54 -8.33 -3.83
N GLY A 117 -23.59 -8.43 -3.00
CA GLY A 117 -23.44 -8.67 -1.57
C GLY A 117 -22.68 -9.96 -1.27
N TRP A 118 -23.06 -11.07 -1.88
CA TRP A 118 -22.36 -12.34 -1.74
C TRP A 118 -20.92 -12.29 -2.22
N PHE A 119 -20.67 -11.63 -3.36
CA PHE A 119 -19.31 -11.45 -3.88
C PHE A 119 -18.42 -10.67 -2.90
N LEU A 120 -18.90 -9.54 -2.39
CA LEU A 120 -18.15 -8.71 -1.42
C LEU A 120 -17.95 -9.45 -0.09
N ALA A 121 -18.96 -10.17 0.41
CA ALA A 121 -18.84 -10.97 1.61
C ALA A 121 -17.77 -12.05 1.44
N ALA A 122 -17.80 -12.78 0.31
CA ALA A 122 -16.83 -13.82 0.00
C ALA A 122 -15.41 -13.26 -0.09
N VAL A 123 -15.19 -12.17 -0.84
CA VAL A 123 -13.88 -11.51 -0.97
C VAL A 123 -13.39 -11.00 0.39
N GLY A 124 -14.25 -10.38 1.18
CA GLY A 124 -13.93 -9.91 2.52
C GLY A 124 -13.54 -11.06 3.46
N CYS A 125 -14.34 -12.11 3.52
CA CYS A 125 -14.05 -13.30 4.33
C CYS A 125 -12.76 -14.01 3.90
N LEU A 126 -12.52 -14.17 2.58
CA LEU A 126 -11.27 -14.76 2.08
C LEU A 126 -10.05 -13.89 2.45
N THR A 127 -10.20 -12.57 2.42
CA THR A 127 -9.13 -11.64 2.85
C THR A 127 -8.84 -11.81 4.35
N LEU A 128 -9.87 -11.85 5.19
CA LEU A 128 -9.73 -12.06 6.63
C LEU A 128 -9.15 -13.44 6.96
N LEU A 129 -9.60 -14.47 6.26
CA LEU A 129 -9.05 -15.82 6.39
C LEU A 129 -7.58 -15.87 5.98
N GLY A 130 -7.23 -15.24 4.85
CA GLY A 130 -5.84 -15.12 4.39
C GLY A 130 -4.93 -14.41 5.38
N LEU A 131 -5.46 -13.41 6.13
CA LEU A 131 -4.78 -12.76 7.24
C LEU A 131 -4.60 -13.68 8.44
N ALA A 132 -5.66 -14.40 8.83
CA ALA A 132 -5.66 -15.32 9.97
C ALA A 132 -4.68 -16.48 9.76
N VAL A 133 -4.65 -17.05 8.55
CA VAL A 133 -3.74 -18.15 8.18
C VAL A 133 -2.31 -17.64 7.88
N GLY A 134 -2.07 -16.32 7.91
CA GLY A 134 -0.75 -15.73 7.63
C GLY A 134 -0.38 -15.71 6.14
N TRP A 135 -1.35 -15.89 5.24
CA TRP A 135 -1.14 -15.76 3.80
C TRP A 135 -0.99 -14.30 3.36
N LEU A 136 -1.58 -13.37 4.09
CA LEU A 136 -1.52 -11.93 3.90
C LEU A 136 -1.02 -11.25 5.19
N PRO A 137 -0.34 -10.10 5.09
CA PRO A 137 0.29 -9.51 3.91
C PRO A 137 1.55 -10.27 3.49
N VAL A 138 1.80 -10.35 2.18
CA VAL A 138 2.93 -11.10 1.61
C VAL A 138 4.09 -10.17 1.34
N GLY A 139 5.28 -10.57 1.82
CA GLY A 139 6.54 -9.89 1.51
C GLY A 139 6.97 -8.89 2.59
N TYR A 140 8.16 -8.35 2.39
CA TYR A 140 8.76 -7.28 3.19
C TYR A 140 9.79 -6.52 2.36
N ILE A 141 10.15 -5.33 2.81
CA ILE A 141 11.30 -4.57 2.32
C ILE A 141 12.31 -4.52 3.45
N GLN A 142 13.58 -4.74 3.14
CA GLN A 142 14.67 -4.68 4.10
C GLN A 142 15.85 -3.91 3.49
N PHE A 143 16.45 -3.07 4.30
CA PHE A 143 17.63 -2.30 3.94
C PHE A 143 18.85 -3.01 4.51
N ASP A 144 19.63 -3.62 3.63
CA ASP A 144 20.83 -4.38 3.99
C ASP A 144 22.08 -3.64 3.48
N PRO A 145 23.28 -3.91 4.05
CA PRO A 145 24.51 -3.32 3.56
C PRO A 145 24.75 -3.52 2.04
N PRO A 146 24.45 -4.70 1.46
CA PRO A 146 24.65 -4.92 0.02
C PRO A 146 23.59 -4.27 -0.86
N GLY A 147 22.40 -3.88 -0.33
CA GLY A 147 21.30 -3.37 -1.15
C GLY A 147 19.94 -3.41 -0.49
N ILE A 148 18.91 -3.14 -1.27
CA ILE A 148 17.51 -3.25 -0.85
C ILE A 148 17.00 -4.64 -1.19
N THR A 149 16.59 -5.39 -0.17
CA THR A 149 15.96 -6.70 -0.33
C THR A 149 14.44 -6.54 -0.36
N ILE A 150 13.82 -7.05 -1.42
CA ILE A 150 12.37 -7.08 -1.59
C ILE A 150 11.94 -8.54 -1.59
N ALA A 151 11.27 -8.94 -0.52
CA ALA A 151 10.74 -10.28 -0.38
C ALA A 151 9.31 -10.36 -0.91
N ARG A 152 9.00 -11.51 -1.47
CA ARG A 152 7.68 -11.92 -1.97
C ARG A 152 7.36 -13.30 -1.42
N ARG A 153 6.20 -13.84 -1.76
CA ARG A 153 5.82 -15.18 -1.33
C ARG A 153 6.77 -16.23 -1.94
N GLY A 154 7.57 -16.87 -1.08
CA GLY A 154 8.46 -17.96 -1.46
C GLY A 154 9.77 -17.56 -2.16
N TRP A 155 10.05 -16.28 -2.33
CA TRP A 155 11.31 -15.79 -2.89
C TRP A 155 11.56 -14.32 -2.54
N ALA A 156 12.81 -13.90 -2.65
CA ALA A 156 13.22 -12.51 -2.48
C ALA A 156 14.25 -12.13 -3.55
N TYR A 157 14.46 -10.83 -3.74
CA TYR A 157 15.59 -10.35 -4.54
C TYR A 157 16.17 -9.10 -3.90
N THR A 158 17.50 -9.01 -3.97
CA THR A 158 18.26 -7.87 -3.48
C THR A 158 18.73 -7.04 -4.66
N ILE A 159 18.47 -5.76 -4.60
CA ILE A 159 18.94 -4.74 -5.54
C ILE A 159 20.20 -4.15 -4.95
N PRO A 160 21.39 -4.34 -5.53
CA PRO A 160 22.61 -3.70 -5.04
C PRO A 160 22.49 -2.18 -5.07
N TRP A 161 23.02 -1.48 -4.06
CA TRP A 161 23.01 0.00 -4.03
C TRP A 161 23.64 0.60 -5.28
N ASP A 162 24.77 0.04 -5.72
CA ASP A 162 25.49 0.50 -6.91
C ASP A 162 24.79 0.12 -8.23
N GLY A 163 23.78 -0.75 -8.16
CA GLY A 163 22.92 -1.12 -9.30
C GLY A 163 21.81 -0.12 -9.56
N ILE A 164 21.56 0.83 -8.65
CA ILE A 164 20.50 1.83 -8.77
C ILE A 164 21.00 3.00 -9.63
N SER A 165 20.36 3.25 -10.77
CA SER A 165 20.72 4.33 -11.68
C SER A 165 19.98 5.62 -11.38
N ARG A 166 18.74 5.52 -10.96
CA ARG A 166 17.86 6.67 -10.71
C ARG A 166 16.74 6.29 -9.75
N ILE A 167 16.35 7.26 -8.92
CA ILE A 167 15.14 7.18 -8.09
C ILE A 167 14.25 8.39 -8.37
N SER A 168 12.95 8.21 -8.23
CA SER A 168 11.98 9.29 -8.36
C SER A 168 10.75 9.02 -7.53
N ALA A 169 10.21 10.05 -6.92
CA ALA A 169 8.91 10.00 -6.28
C ALA A 169 7.81 10.25 -7.32
N GLY A 170 6.67 9.60 -7.15
CA GLY A 170 5.51 9.80 -7.99
C GLY A 170 4.24 9.22 -7.37
N GLU A 171 3.20 9.12 -8.17
CA GLU A 171 1.89 8.62 -7.74
C GLU A 171 1.34 7.61 -8.76
N ILE A 172 0.80 6.50 -8.26
CA ILE A 172 0.06 5.52 -9.06
C ILE A 172 -1.30 5.30 -8.42
N HIS A 173 -2.37 5.57 -9.17
CA HIS A 173 -3.75 5.40 -8.73
C HIS A 173 -4.03 6.05 -7.35
N GLY A 174 -3.53 7.25 -7.12
CA GLY A 174 -3.70 7.96 -5.85
C GLY A 174 -2.80 7.48 -4.70
N ASN A 175 -1.85 6.56 -4.98
CA ASN A 175 -0.91 6.07 -3.97
C ASN A 175 0.50 6.60 -4.24
N ALA A 176 1.09 7.18 -3.20
CA ALA A 176 2.47 7.65 -3.24
C ALA A 176 3.44 6.46 -3.45
N ALA A 177 4.30 6.58 -4.43
CA ALA A 177 5.17 5.51 -4.90
C ALA A 177 6.60 5.99 -5.14
N LEU A 178 7.57 5.16 -4.79
CA LEU A 178 8.97 5.33 -5.15
C LEU A 178 9.28 4.45 -6.36
N PHE A 179 9.76 5.07 -7.40
CA PHE A 179 10.25 4.42 -8.61
C PHE A 179 11.76 4.32 -8.54
N ILE A 180 12.30 3.13 -8.80
CA ILE A 180 13.74 2.87 -8.80
C ILE A 180 14.11 2.27 -10.14
N TRP A 181 15.02 2.92 -10.87
CA TRP A 181 15.60 2.42 -12.11
C TRP A 181 16.95 1.78 -11.80
N LEU A 182 17.30 0.77 -12.56
CA LEU A 182 18.52 0.01 -12.43
C LEU A 182 19.41 0.25 -13.64
N HIS A 183 20.73 0.28 -13.44
CA HIS A 183 21.69 0.30 -14.54
C HIS A 183 21.54 -0.97 -15.37
N GLU A 184 21.44 -2.12 -14.70
CA GLU A 184 21.28 -3.42 -15.31
C GLU A 184 20.28 -4.26 -14.53
N PRO A 185 19.08 -4.57 -15.10
CA PRO A 185 18.08 -5.39 -14.41
C PRO A 185 18.57 -6.81 -14.05
N GLY A 186 19.60 -7.33 -14.76
CA GLY A 186 20.21 -8.62 -14.48
C GLY A 186 21.15 -8.65 -13.26
N ALA A 187 21.55 -7.48 -12.73
CA ALA A 187 22.44 -7.37 -11.58
C ALA A 187 21.78 -7.74 -10.23
N VAL A 188 20.46 -7.90 -10.21
CA VAL A 188 19.73 -8.30 -8.99
C VAL A 188 20.13 -9.71 -8.54
N ARG A 189 20.24 -9.89 -7.21
CA ARG A 189 20.53 -11.17 -6.58
C ARG A 189 19.22 -11.78 -6.09
N ALA A 190 18.82 -12.92 -6.63
CA ALA A 190 17.61 -13.61 -6.18
C ALA A 190 17.92 -14.60 -5.05
N HIS A 191 16.95 -14.79 -4.18
CA HIS A 191 16.98 -15.73 -3.07
C HIS A 191 15.67 -16.56 -3.09
N PRO A 192 15.71 -17.86 -3.41
CA PRO A 192 16.89 -18.64 -3.78
C PRO A 192 17.41 -18.27 -5.19
N PRO A 193 18.68 -18.58 -5.53
CA PRO A 193 19.32 -18.17 -6.80
C PRO A 193 18.59 -18.65 -8.06
N GLU A 194 17.93 -19.80 -8.01
CA GLU A 194 17.15 -20.40 -9.12
C GLU A 194 15.99 -19.50 -9.56
N ARG A 195 15.55 -18.59 -8.69
CA ARG A 195 14.49 -17.62 -8.97
C ARG A 195 14.96 -16.36 -9.71
N LYS A 196 16.25 -16.29 -10.10
CA LYS A 196 16.81 -15.11 -10.80
C LYS A 196 16.04 -14.77 -12.07
N ALA A 197 15.73 -15.76 -12.91
CA ALA A 197 14.95 -15.55 -14.13
C ALA A 197 13.55 -15.01 -13.82
N GLN A 198 12.91 -15.47 -12.74
CA GLN A 198 11.62 -14.97 -12.30
C GLN A 198 11.70 -13.52 -11.80
N ALA A 199 12.78 -13.17 -11.07
CA ALA A 199 13.02 -11.80 -10.62
C ALA A 199 13.17 -10.84 -11.81
N VAL A 200 14.01 -11.18 -12.78
CA VAL A 200 14.22 -10.37 -14.00
C VAL A 200 12.92 -10.22 -14.80
N LYS A 201 12.17 -11.31 -14.98
CA LYS A 201 10.86 -11.27 -15.65
C LYS A 201 9.88 -10.34 -14.94
N HIS A 202 9.88 -10.35 -13.61
CA HIS A 202 9.04 -9.46 -12.82
C HIS A 202 9.43 -7.98 -12.98
N LEU A 203 10.74 -7.67 -12.94
CA LEU A 203 11.24 -6.31 -13.17
C LEU A 203 10.88 -5.82 -14.58
N ALA A 204 11.03 -6.67 -15.60
CA ALA A 204 10.64 -6.35 -16.97
C ALA A 204 9.13 -6.10 -17.12
N ALA A 205 8.29 -6.88 -16.41
CA ALA A 205 6.85 -6.66 -16.40
C ALA A 205 6.49 -5.32 -15.76
N ASN A 206 7.12 -4.97 -14.62
CA ASN A 206 6.92 -3.67 -13.99
C ASN A 206 7.33 -2.52 -14.92
N THR A 207 8.49 -2.65 -15.61
CA THR A 207 8.95 -1.63 -16.56
C THR A 207 7.92 -1.39 -17.67
N ARG A 208 7.30 -2.46 -18.19
CA ARG A 208 6.25 -2.32 -19.23
C ARG A 208 4.98 -1.64 -18.69
N TRP A 209 4.65 -1.90 -17.44
CA TRP A 209 3.39 -1.42 -16.85
C TRP A 209 3.50 0.00 -16.29
N VAL A 210 4.57 0.31 -15.56
CA VAL A 210 4.73 1.59 -14.83
C VAL A 210 5.94 2.41 -15.25
N GLY A 211 6.73 1.95 -16.23
CA GLY A 211 7.92 2.65 -16.74
C GLY A 211 9.16 2.53 -15.84
N ALA A 212 9.10 1.77 -14.75
CA ALA A 212 10.22 1.53 -13.85
C ALA A 212 10.29 0.06 -13.44
N PRO A 213 11.50 -0.55 -13.38
CA PRO A 213 11.66 -1.95 -13.00
C PRO A 213 11.22 -2.23 -11.56
N VAL A 214 11.42 -1.27 -10.65
CA VAL A 214 11.04 -1.43 -9.24
C VAL A 214 10.09 -0.32 -8.84
N LEU A 215 8.99 -0.74 -8.22
CA LEU A 215 7.96 0.13 -7.67
C LEU A 215 7.73 -0.22 -6.21
N LEU A 216 7.90 0.76 -5.32
CA LEU A 216 7.61 0.64 -3.90
C LEU A 216 6.46 1.58 -3.54
N LEU A 217 5.31 1.00 -3.21
CA LEU A 217 4.18 1.77 -2.70
C LEU A 217 4.41 2.09 -1.23
N ALA A 218 4.83 3.31 -0.91
CA ALA A 218 5.12 3.74 0.46
C ALA A 218 3.94 3.46 1.39
N SER A 219 2.72 3.71 0.92
CA SER A 219 1.50 3.46 1.66
C SER A 219 1.26 1.99 2.03
N GLN A 220 1.76 1.04 1.24
CA GLN A 220 1.61 -0.40 1.51
C GLN A 220 2.38 -0.80 2.76
N TYR A 221 3.53 -0.18 2.97
CA TYR A 221 4.42 -0.45 4.10
C TYR A 221 4.24 0.52 5.26
N GLY A 222 3.24 1.41 5.19
CA GLY A 222 3.01 2.42 6.22
C GLY A 222 4.11 3.49 6.28
N MET A 223 4.93 3.58 5.24
CA MET A 223 6.03 4.54 5.14
C MET A 223 5.60 5.87 4.54
N ASP A 224 6.30 6.93 4.93
CA ASP A 224 6.22 8.22 4.27
C ASP A 224 7.17 8.23 3.07
N LEU A 225 6.65 8.55 1.88
CA LEU A 225 7.41 8.52 0.62
C LEU A 225 8.68 9.38 0.67
N PRO A 226 8.68 10.60 1.19
CA PRO A 226 9.90 11.40 1.28
C PRO A 226 10.97 10.83 2.19
N LEU A 227 10.57 10.24 3.32
CA LEU A 227 11.52 9.57 4.21
C LEU A 227 12.13 8.34 3.54
N LEU A 228 11.30 7.56 2.81
CA LEU A 228 11.77 6.43 2.04
C LEU A 228 12.73 6.88 0.93
N MET A 229 12.38 7.95 0.20
CA MET A 229 13.23 8.51 -0.85
C MET A 229 14.56 9.01 -0.27
N GLN A 230 14.53 9.79 0.80
CA GLN A 230 15.72 10.30 1.48
C GLN A 230 16.62 9.17 2.00
N ALA A 231 16.03 8.11 2.55
CA ALA A 231 16.78 6.94 3.01
C ALA A 231 17.48 6.22 1.83
N VAL A 232 16.76 5.99 0.73
CA VAL A 232 17.34 5.35 -0.45
C VAL A 232 18.42 6.23 -1.07
N GLU A 233 18.19 7.54 -1.23
CA GLU A 233 19.18 8.50 -1.71
C GLU A 233 20.46 8.48 -0.88
N ARG A 234 20.33 8.49 0.45
CA ARG A 234 21.47 8.43 1.37
C ARG A 234 22.33 7.19 1.11
N TYR A 235 21.73 6.01 1.02
CA TYR A 235 22.50 4.77 0.85
C TYR A 235 23.02 4.57 -0.58
N VAL A 236 22.39 5.18 -1.58
CA VAL A 236 22.90 5.19 -2.95
C VAL A 236 24.11 6.12 -3.07
N SER A 237 24.02 7.34 -2.51
CA SER A 237 25.05 8.37 -2.66
C SER A 237 26.23 8.23 -1.69
N ASP A 238 26.02 7.64 -0.52
CA ASP A 238 27.04 7.52 0.53
C ASP A 238 27.34 6.06 0.92
N PRO A 239 28.39 5.45 0.34
CA PRO A 239 28.82 4.11 0.72
C PRO A 239 29.16 3.95 2.20
N SER A 240 29.62 5.02 2.89
CA SER A 240 29.95 4.97 4.30
C SER A 240 28.71 4.81 5.19
N ALA A 241 27.58 5.39 4.77
CA ALA A 241 26.29 5.22 5.44
C ALA A 241 25.82 3.76 5.44
N ARG A 242 26.19 2.96 4.44
CA ARG A 242 25.85 1.53 4.35
C ARG A 242 26.46 0.71 5.47
N ALA A 243 27.62 1.14 6.00
CA ALA A 243 28.28 0.48 7.14
C ALA A 243 27.47 0.63 8.45
N GLU A 244 26.61 1.64 8.56
CA GLU A 244 25.71 1.80 9.71
C GLU A 244 24.66 0.67 9.76
N LEU A 245 24.19 0.21 8.59
CA LEU A 245 23.25 -0.91 8.49
C LEU A 245 23.88 -2.21 9.03
N ALA A 246 25.16 -2.45 8.76
CA ALA A 246 25.88 -3.63 9.25
C ALA A 246 26.05 -3.63 10.78
N ARG A 247 26.37 -2.49 11.37
CA ARG A 247 26.63 -2.37 12.82
C ARG A 247 25.40 -2.66 13.66
N LYS A 248 24.21 -2.33 13.18
CA LYS A 248 22.96 -2.53 13.93
C LYS A 248 22.41 -3.95 13.81
N LEU A 249 22.65 -4.65 12.69
CA LEU A 249 22.33 -6.07 12.57
C LEU A 249 23.04 -6.92 13.63
N VAL A 250 24.30 -6.58 13.95
CA VAL A 250 25.08 -7.27 14.99
C VAL A 250 24.54 -6.99 16.40
N ALA A 251 24.05 -5.77 16.66
CA ALA A 251 23.53 -5.36 17.98
C ALA A 251 22.16 -5.98 18.33
N HIS A 252 21.37 -6.43 17.33
CA HIS A 252 20.05 -7.04 17.54
C HIS A 252 20.06 -8.57 17.46
N GLY A 253 21.20 -9.19 17.16
CA GLY A 253 21.41 -10.64 17.05
C GLY A 253 22.20 -11.27 18.20
N ALA A 254 22.48 -10.51 19.26
CA ALA A 254 23.19 -10.99 20.45
C ALA A 254 22.26 -11.13 21.66
#